data_6f97d4f8e9f0e94ae2419c7838f1336a
#
_entry.id   6f97d4f8e9f0e94ae2419c7838f1336a
#
_cell.length_a   1.000
_cell.length_b   1.000
_cell.length_c   1.000
_cell.angle_alpha   90.00
_cell.angle_beta   90.00
_cell.angle_gamma   90.00
#
_symmetry.space_group_name_H-M   'P 1'
#
loop_
_entity.id
_entity.type
_entity.pdbx_description
1 polymer ?
#
loop_
_entity_poly.entity_id
_entity_poly.type
_entity_poly.pdbx_seq_one_letter_code
_entity_poly.pdbx_strand_id
1 'polypeptide(L)'
;MKKAILMMTFGSPEEISFEGVAEFFTNIRRGVRPQDHEIQTLYDNYVLIGGTPLQRISLEEVEKVRQRLSGEYEVYFANKFSRPFIPDVIEQMEEDGIEECICLILEPHFSYYSVMGYEKFIQSDSIRFNIIKEWYQEEAILDYWAEEL
;
A
#
# COMPACT_ATOMS: atom_id res chain seq x y z
N MET A 1 3.32 -6.63 -25.21
CA MET A 1 2.62 -5.83 -24.19
C MET A 1 3.17 -6.19 -22.82
N LYS A 2 3.77 -5.21 -22.16
CA LYS A 2 4.38 -5.42 -20.84
C LYS A 2 3.35 -5.21 -19.73
N LYS A 3 3.16 -6.21 -18.88
CA LYS A 3 2.11 -6.22 -17.85
C LYS A 3 2.71 -6.18 -16.45
N ALA A 4 2.02 -5.50 -15.55
CA ALA A 4 2.42 -5.40 -14.16
C ALA A 4 1.28 -5.71 -13.18
N ILE A 5 1.69 -6.00 -11.94
CA ILE A 5 0.84 -5.95 -10.76
C ILE A 5 1.42 -4.90 -9.84
N LEU A 6 0.60 -3.96 -9.41
CA LEU A 6 0.93 -2.98 -8.38
C LEU A 6 0.21 -3.36 -7.10
N MET A 7 0.96 -3.84 -6.11
CA MET A 7 0.46 -4.17 -4.78
C MET A 7 0.60 -2.95 -3.88
N MET A 8 -0.48 -2.57 -3.19
CA MET A 8 -0.52 -1.31 -2.45
C MET A 8 -1.01 -1.50 -1.02
N THR A 9 -0.40 -0.75 -0.11
CA THR A 9 -0.86 -0.63 1.28
C THR A 9 -1.07 0.82 1.69
N PHE A 10 -1.68 1.02 2.84
CA PHE A 10 -1.86 2.34 3.44
C PHE A 10 -0.51 3.01 3.77
N GLY A 11 0.46 2.20 4.18
CA GLY A 11 1.75 2.64 4.64
C GLY A 11 1.84 2.74 6.16
N SER A 12 3.00 3.13 6.63
CA SER A 12 3.32 3.29 8.04
C SER A 12 4.48 4.29 8.19
N PRO A 13 4.71 4.84 9.40
CA PRO A 13 5.91 5.64 9.62
C PRO A 13 7.16 4.86 9.22
N GLU A 14 8.08 5.49 8.50
CA GLU A 14 9.34 4.88 8.10
C GLU A 14 10.27 4.68 9.30
N GLU A 15 10.17 5.60 10.27
CA GLU A 15 10.90 5.56 11.52
C GLU A 15 9.93 5.78 12.69
N ILE A 16 10.06 4.99 13.76
CA ILE A 16 9.28 5.19 14.98
C ILE A 16 10.00 6.22 15.84
N SER A 17 9.89 7.46 15.41
CA SER A 17 10.30 8.68 16.10
C SER A 17 9.16 9.70 16.06
N PHE A 18 9.20 10.73 16.89
CA PHE A 18 8.18 11.79 16.87
C PHE A 18 8.06 12.42 15.47
N GLU A 19 9.20 12.73 14.82
CA GLU A 19 9.20 13.35 13.49
C GLU A 19 8.81 12.35 12.38
N GLY A 20 9.21 11.08 12.46
CA GLY A 20 8.78 10.05 11.51
C GLY A 20 7.26 9.82 11.55
N VAL A 21 6.67 9.80 12.75
CA VAL A 21 5.21 9.74 12.93
C VAL A 21 4.55 11.04 12.46
N ALA A 22 5.16 12.20 12.72
CA ALA A 22 4.66 13.51 12.27
C ALA A 22 4.62 13.59 10.74
N GLU A 23 5.66 13.11 10.04
CA GLU A 23 5.70 13.07 8.58
C GLU A 23 4.57 12.19 8.03
N PHE A 24 4.46 10.97 8.54
CA PHE A 24 3.40 10.04 8.12
C PHE A 24 2.00 10.61 8.35
N PHE A 25 1.74 11.18 9.51
CA PHE A 25 0.45 11.77 9.84
C PHE A 25 0.16 13.03 8.98
N THR A 26 1.18 13.82 8.66
CA THR A 26 1.08 14.95 7.73
C THR A 26 0.67 14.48 6.33
N ASN A 27 1.23 13.36 5.84
CA ASN A 27 0.86 12.76 4.56
C ASN A 27 -0.62 12.32 4.55
N ILE A 28 -1.09 11.70 5.62
CA ILE A 28 -2.51 11.33 5.78
C ILE A 28 -3.41 12.56 5.71
N ARG A 29 -2.99 13.68 6.30
CA ARG A 29 -3.70 14.96 6.32
C ARG A 29 -3.40 15.85 5.11
N ARG A 30 -2.94 15.28 4.01
CA ARG A 30 -2.72 15.98 2.73
C ARG A 30 -1.76 17.16 2.85
N GLY A 31 -0.68 17.01 3.63
CA GLY A 31 0.35 18.00 3.82
C GLY A 31 0.10 18.98 4.98
N VAL A 32 -1.00 18.84 5.71
CA VAL A 32 -1.28 19.65 6.91
C VAL A 32 -0.70 18.94 8.13
N ARG A 33 0.35 19.53 8.72
CA ARG A 33 0.96 18.99 9.93
C ARG A 33 -0.04 18.99 11.08
N PRO A 34 -0.26 17.86 11.77
CA PRO A 34 -1.08 17.80 12.98
C PRO A 34 -0.47 18.58 14.13
N GLN A 35 -1.26 18.87 15.16
CA GLN A 35 -0.74 19.47 16.37
C GLN A 35 0.14 18.48 17.14
N ASP A 36 1.12 19.00 17.89
CA ASP A 36 2.11 18.15 18.58
C ASP A 36 1.47 17.15 19.54
N HIS A 37 0.36 17.49 20.21
CA HIS A 37 -0.33 16.53 21.07
C HIS A 37 -0.99 15.38 20.32
N GLU A 38 -1.45 15.60 19.08
CA GLU A 38 -2.01 14.55 18.22
C GLU A 38 -0.88 13.62 17.73
N ILE A 39 0.26 14.21 17.33
CA ILE A 39 1.45 13.46 16.92
C ILE A 39 1.96 12.63 18.11
N GLN A 40 2.03 13.22 19.30
CA GLN A 40 2.50 12.52 20.50
C GLN A 40 1.61 11.31 20.84
N THR A 41 0.29 11.48 20.76
CA THR A 41 -0.65 10.36 20.99
C THR A 41 -0.43 9.22 20.02
N LEU A 42 -0.25 9.51 18.74
CA LEU A 42 0.00 8.48 17.74
C LEU A 42 1.39 7.84 17.93
N TYR A 43 2.40 8.64 18.22
CA TYR A 43 3.75 8.15 18.52
C TYR A 43 3.77 7.20 19.73
N ASP A 44 3.10 7.57 20.81
CA ASP A 44 3.00 6.75 22.02
C ASP A 44 2.35 5.38 21.72
N ASN A 45 1.33 5.35 20.84
CA ASN A 45 0.70 4.11 20.40
C ASN A 45 1.69 3.23 19.61
N TYR A 46 2.48 3.80 18.68
CA TYR A 46 3.50 3.04 17.97
C TYR A 46 4.60 2.52 18.89
N VAL A 47 5.04 3.32 19.86
CA VAL A 47 6.02 2.88 20.87
C VAL A 47 5.46 1.73 21.71
N LEU A 48 4.19 1.85 22.15
CA LEU A 48 3.53 0.84 22.98
C LEU A 48 3.48 -0.53 22.30
N ILE A 49 3.22 -0.58 21.01
CA ILE A 49 3.16 -1.84 20.24
C ILE A 49 4.52 -2.29 19.69
N GLY A 50 5.59 -1.54 19.94
CA GLY A 50 6.94 -1.86 19.44
C GLY A 50 7.15 -1.60 17.95
N GLY A 51 6.39 -0.66 17.36
CA GLY A 51 6.39 -0.36 15.93
C GLY A 51 5.36 -1.17 15.15
N THR A 52 5.46 -1.16 13.83
CA THR A 52 4.54 -1.88 12.96
C THR A 52 5.31 -2.80 11.99
N PRO A 53 4.89 -4.06 11.81
CA PRO A 53 5.50 -4.97 10.86
C PRO A 53 4.95 -4.80 9.43
N LEU A 54 4.04 -3.85 9.16
CA LEU A 54 3.29 -3.75 7.90
C LEU A 54 4.20 -3.75 6.67
N GLN A 55 5.21 -2.88 6.65
CA GLN A 55 6.13 -2.77 5.51
C GLN A 55 6.86 -4.08 5.24
N ARG A 56 7.39 -4.73 6.28
CA ARG A 56 8.11 -6.00 6.16
C ARG A 56 7.20 -7.11 5.64
N ILE A 57 6.02 -7.28 6.23
CA ILE A 57 5.04 -8.30 5.83
C ILE A 57 4.60 -8.07 4.38
N SER A 58 4.30 -6.82 4.02
CA SER A 58 3.86 -6.48 2.65
C SER A 58 4.94 -6.79 1.61
N LEU A 59 6.21 -6.50 1.91
CA LEU A 59 7.32 -6.85 1.01
C LEU A 59 7.53 -8.36 0.88
N GLU A 60 7.31 -9.12 1.94
CA GLU A 60 7.33 -10.60 1.89
C GLU A 60 6.18 -11.14 1.00
N GLU A 61 4.99 -10.55 1.09
CA GLU A 61 3.85 -10.88 0.23
C GLU A 61 4.14 -10.57 -1.24
N VAL A 62 4.70 -9.39 -1.52
CA VAL A 62 5.12 -8.99 -2.87
C VAL A 62 6.11 -9.99 -3.45
N GLU A 63 7.11 -10.41 -2.68
CA GLU A 63 8.09 -11.39 -3.15
C GLU A 63 7.47 -12.76 -3.45
N LYS A 64 6.55 -13.23 -2.61
CA LYS A 64 5.81 -14.48 -2.86
C LYS A 64 4.98 -14.40 -4.14
N VAL A 65 4.32 -13.28 -4.39
CA VAL A 65 3.54 -13.06 -5.63
C VAL A 65 4.48 -13.03 -6.83
N ARG A 66 5.61 -12.30 -6.73
CA ARG A 66 6.63 -12.25 -7.80
C ARG A 66 7.13 -13.64 -8.19
N GLN A 67 7.43 -14.48 -7.21
CA GLN A 67 7.90 -15.85 -7.46
C GLN A 67 6.83 -16.71 -8.14
N ARG A 68 5.57 -16.57 -7.74
CA ARG A 68 4.46 -17.35 -8.33
C ARG A 68 4.10 -16.94 -9.75
N LEU A 69 4.30 -15.66 -10.09
CA LEU A 69 3.94 -15.07 -11.38
C LEU A 69 5.17 -14.77 -12.25
N SER A 70 6.31 -15.43 -11.96
CA SER A 70 7.56 -15.16 -12.64
C SER A 70 7.45 -15.27 -14.16
N GLY A 71 7.85 -14.20 -14.85
CA GLY A 71 7.88 -14.10 -16.30
C GLY A 71 6.58 -13.68 -16.97
N GLU A 72 5.46 -13.61 -16.26
CA GLU A 72 4.17 -13.15 -16.81
C GLU A 72 3.89 -11.69 -16.47
N TYR A 73 4.20 -11.29 -15.23
CA TYR A 73 3.98 -9.93 -14.71
C TYR A 73 5.22 -9.39 -14.02
N GLU A 74 5.48 -8.09 -14.21
CA GLU A 74 6.36 -7.34 -13.31
C GLU A 74 5.58 -6.96 -12.04
N VAL A 75 6.17 -7.13 -10.85
CA VAL A 75 5.47 -6.87 -9.59
C VAL A 75 6.09 -5.68 -8.88
N TYR A 76 5.28 -4.65 -8.66
CA TYR A 76 5.64 -3.41 -7.97
C TYR A 76 4.93 -3.33 -6.63
N PHE A 77 5.50 -2.54 -5.73
CA PHE A 77 4.92 -2.24 -4.43
C PHE A 77 4.90 -0.74 -4.19
N ALA A 78 3.81 -0.23 -3.63
CA ALA A 78 3.69 1.17 -3.25
C ALA A 78 2.84 1.35 -2.00
N ASN A 79 3.02 2.48 -1.32
CA ASN A 79 2.21 2.91 -0.21
C ASN A 79 1.46 4.20 -0.54
N LYS A 80 0.31 4.36 0.09
CA LYS A 80 -0.50 5.57 -0.04
C LYS A 80 0.11 6.76 0.68
N PHE A 81 0.64 6.57 1.90
CA PHE A 81 1.08 7.65 2.79
C PHE A 81 2.52 7.54 3.29
N SER A 82 3.30 6.60 2.79
CA SER A 82 4.74 6.49 3.04
C SER A 82 5.47 6.02 1.80
N ARG A 83 6.81 6.13 1.80
CA ARG A 83 7.61 5.66 0.64
C ARG A 83 7.64 4.13 0.54
N PRO A 84 7.67 3.58 -0.68
CA PRO A 84 7.55 4.28 -1.97
C PRO A 84 6.11 4.72 -2.22
N PHE A 85 5.91 5.99 -2.61
CA PHE A 85 4.58 6.53 -2.89
C PHE A 85 4.02 6.02 -4.22
N ILE A 86 2.70 5.87 -4.32
CA ILE A 86 2.03 5.36 -5.52
C ILE A 86 2.40 6.16 -6.77
N PRO A 87 2.36 7.51 -6.79
CA PRO A 87 2.73 8.27 -7.99
C PRO A 87 4.16 8.03 -8.45
N ASP A 88 5.12 7.95 -7.53
CA ASP A 88 6.53 7.74 -7.85
C ASP A 88 6.76 6.34 -8.48
N VAL A 89 6.05 5.33 -7.95
CA VAL A 89 6.12 3.97 -8.50
C VAL A 89 5.46 3.88 -9.87
N ILE A 90 4.37 4.62 -10.11
CA ILE A 90 3.74 4.68 -11.44
C ILE A 90 4.68 5.34 -12.45
N GLU A 91 5.38 6.40 -12.10
CA GLU A 91 6.41 7.01 -12.94
C GLU A 91 7.51 5.99 -13.31
N GLN A 92 7.98 5.22 -12.34
CA GLN A 92 8.92 4.12 -12.60
C GLN A 92 8.35 3.06 -13.55
N MET A 93 7.06 2.69 -13.39
CA MET A 93 6.40 1.75 -14.28
C MET A 93 6.29 2.27 -15.72
N GLU A 94 6.06 3.58 -15.90
CA GLU A 94 6.08 4.23 -17.21
C GLU A 94 7.46 4.16 -17.86
N GLU A 95 8.53 4.46 -17.11
CA GLU A 95 9.91 4.33 -17.56
C GLU A 95 10.26 2.88 -17.95
N ASP A 96 9.76 1.91 -17.22
CA ASP A 96 9.94 0.49 -17.49
C ASP A 96 9.10 -0.01 -18.69
N GLY A 97 8.24 0.84 -19.23
CA GLY A 97 7.42 0.54 -20.41
C GLY A 97 6.22 -0.36 -20.12
N ILE A 98 5.65 -0.27 -18.91
CA ILE A 98 4.43 -0.98 -18.56
C ILE A 98 3.24 -0.38 -19.32
N GLU A 99 2.40 -1.22 -19.92
CA GLU A 99 1.23 -0.81 -20.68
C GLU A 99 -0.10 -1.19 -20.01
N GLU A 100 -0.08 -2.27 -19.22
CA GLU A 100 -1.24 -2.73 -18.44
C GLU A 100 -0.82 -3.04 -16.99
N CYS A 101 -1.65 -2.63 -16.05
CA CYS A 101 -1.42 -2.91 -14.64
C CYS A 101 -2.69 -3.34 -13.91
N ILE A 102 -2.59 -4.45 -13.19
CA ILE A 102 -3.57 -4.84 -12.19
C ILE A 102 -3.14 -4.22 -10.86
N CYS A 103 -4.00 -3.38 -10.30
CA CYS A 103 -3.77 -2.75 -9.00
C CYS A 103 -4.48 -3.55 -7.92
N LEU A 104 -3.72 -4.12 -6.99
CA LEU A 104 -4.22 -4.88 -5.86
C LEU A 104 -4.02 -4.09 -4.57
N ILE A 105 -5.11 -3.66 -3.95
CA ILE A 105 -5.10 -3.03 -2.64
C ILE A 105 -5.08 -4.14 -1.60
N LEU A 106 -4.04 -4.16 -0.74
CA LEU A 106 -3.86 -5.21 0.28
C LEU A 106 -4.78 -5.03 1.49
N GLU A 107 -5.95 -4.48 1.26
CA GLU A 107 -7.08 -4.39 2.18
C GLU A 107 -8.23 -5.19 1.56
N PRO A 108 -8.60 -6.35 2.12
CA PRO A 108 -9.55 -7.26 1.46
C PRO A 108 -10.98 -6.71 1.37
N HIS A 109 -11.36 -5.79 2.25
CA HIS A 109 -12.69 -5.21 2.30
C HIS A 109 -12.73 -3.81 1.68
N PHE A 110 -13.78 -3.53 0.91
CA PHE A 110 -14.03 -2.19 0.39
C PHE A 110 -14.32 -1.18 1.50
N SER A 111 -13.73 0.00 1.39
CA SER A 111 -13.96 1.13 2.28
C SER A 111 -13.90 2.45 1.52
N TYR A 112 -14.88 3.32 1.72
CA TYR A 112 -14.84 4.68 1.16
C TYR A 112 -13.71 5.54 1.73
N TYR A 113 -13.36 5.33 2.99
CA TYR A 113 -12.30 6.10 3.64
C TYR A 113 -10.89 5.64 3.22
N SER A 114 -10.69 4.34 3.03
CA SER A 114 -9.40 3.78 2.68
C SER A 114 -9.30 3.46 1.20
N VAL A 115 -10.04 2.45 0.72
CA VAL A 115 -9.90 1.88 -0.62
C VAL A 115 -10.20 2.90 -1.73
N MET A 116 -11.30 3.65 -1.62
CA MET A 116 -11.62 4.71 -2.61
C MET A 116 -10.53 5.79 -2.71
N GLY A 117 -9.83 6.05 -1.62
CA GLY A 117 -8.76 7.03 -1.61
C GLY A 117 -7.53 6.67 -2.45
N TYR A 118 -7.34 5.39 -2.81
CA TYR A 118 -6.23 4.96 -3.67
C TYR A 118 -6.39 5.41 -5.12
N GLU A 119 -7.61 5.41 -5.66
CA GLU A 119 -7.87 5.68 -7.07
C GLU A 119 -7.32 7.03 -7.55
N LYS A 120 -7.39 8.06 -6.72
CA LYS A 120 -6.90 9.39 -7.07
C LYS A 120 -5.39 9.47 -7.26
N PHE A 121 -4.64 8.50 -6.72
CA PHE A 121 -3.18 8.40 -6.89
C PHE A 121 -2.80 7.51 -8.08
N ILE A 122 -3.73 6.71 -8.61
CA ILE A 122 -3.50 5.76 -9.71
C ILE A 122 -3.88 6.44 -11.02
N GLN A 123 -2.94 7.21 -11.57
CA GLN A 123 -3.15 7.99 -12.81
C GLN A 123 -1.94 7.88 -13.71
N SER A 124 -2.17 7.60 -14.99
CA SER A 124 -1.21 7.65 -16.08
C SER A 124 -1.94 7.74 -17.40
N ASP A 125 -1.35 8.41 -18.36
CA ASP A 125 -1.84 8.48 -19.75
C ASP A 125 -1.35 7.29 -20.59
N SER A 126 -0.34 6.56 -20.13
CA SER A 126 0.31 5.47 -20.87
C SER A 126 -0.02 4.08 -20.33
N ILE A 127 -0.49 3.96 -19.09
CA ILE A 127 -0.79 2.68 -18.46
C ILE A 127 -2.29 2.50 -18.27
N ARG A 128 -2.82 1.37 -18.73
CA ARG A 128 -4.20 0.97 -18.47
C ARG A 128 -4.29 0.24 -17.13
N PHE A 129 -5.02 0.80 -16.18
CA PHE A 129 -5.21 0.23 -14.85
C PHE A 129 -6.50 -0.57 -14.72
N ASN A 130 -6.41 -1.71 -14.05
CA ASN A 130 -7.54 -2.49 -13.54
C ASN A 130 -7.41 -2.62 -12.02
N ILE A 131 -8.29 -1.96 -11.26
CA ILE A 131 -8.18 -1.85 -9.81
C ILE A 131 -9.08 -2.88 -9.14
N ILE A 132 -8.48 -3.79 -8.38
CA ILE A 132 -9.20 -4.74 -7.51
C ILE A 132 -9.42 -4.05 -6.17
N LYS A 133 -10.69 -3.70 -5.90
CA LYS A 133 -11.06 -2.90 -4.72
C LYS A 133 -11.47 -3.73 -3.52
N GLU A 134 -11.85 -5.00 -3.75
CA GLU A 134 -12.24 -5.93 -2.69
C GLU A 134 -11.98 -7.37 -3.12
N TRP A 135 -11.61 -8.21 -2.19
CA TRP A 135 -11.29 -9.62 -2.41
C TRP A 135 -11.52 -10.48 -1.17
N TYR A 136 -12.34 -9.99 -0.22
CA TYR A 136 -12.64 -10.69 1.04
C TYR A 136 -13.44 -11.98 0.84
N GLN A 137 -14.07 -12.17 -0.32
CA GLN A 137 -14.85 -13.37 -0.65
C GLN A 137 -14.01 -14.50 -1.25
N GLU A 138 -12.71 -14.28 -1.46
CA GLU A 138 -11.82 -15.32 -1.94
C GLU A 138 -11.74 -16.47 -0.92
N GLU A 139 -11.92 -17.72 -1.40
CA GLU A 139 -11.99 -18.92 -0.56
C GLU A 139 -10.79 -19.04 0.38
N ALA A 140 -9.58 -18.76 -0.12
CA ALA A 140 -8.37 -18.81 0.69
C ALA A 140 -8.37 -17.82 1.88
N ILE A 141 -9.04 -16.70 1.78
CA ILE A 141 -9.19 -15.71 2.87
C ILE A 141 -10.17 -16.23 3.92
N LEU A 142 -11.28 -16.80 3.46
CA LEU A 142 -12.28 -17.39 4.35
C LEU A 142 -11.72 -18.59 5.12
N ASP A 143 -10.96 -19.45 4.45
CA ASP A 143 -10.28 -20.60 5.05
C ASP A 143 -9.26 -20.15 6.10
N TYR A 144 -8.43 -19.15 5.77
CA TYR A 144 -7.47 -18.57 6.72
C TYR A 144 -8.17 -18.11 8.02
N TRP A 145 -9.23 -17.31 7.91
CA TRP A 145 -9.95 -16.84 9.09
C TRP A 145 -10.64 -17.97 9.87
N ALA A 146 -11.15 -18.98 9.17
CA ALA A 146 -11.75 -20.13 9.83
C ALA A 146 -10.73 -20.95 10.64
N GLU A 147 -9.47 -21.02 10.17
CA GLU A 147 -8.38 -21.71 10.87
C GLU A 147 -7.85 -20.89 12.08
N GLU A 148 -7.82 -19.56 11.96
CA GLU A 148 -7.30 -18.66 13.01
C GLU A 148 -8.29 -18.40 14.16
N LEU A 149 -9.59 -18.63 13.97
CA LEU A 149 -10.64 -18.44 14.98
C LEU A 149 -10.96 -19.71 15.74
#